data_c1ed80dd1190021e0c8f78b0ae34a438
#
_entry.id   c1ed80dd1190021e0c8f78b0ae34a438
#
_cell.length_a   1.000
_cell.length_b   1.000
_cell.length_c   1.000
_cell.angle_alpha   90.00
_cell.angle_beta   90.00
_cell.angle_gamma   90.00
#
_symmetry.space_group_name_H-M   'P 1'
#
loop_
_entity.id
_entity.type
_entity.pdbx_description
1 polymer ?
#
loop_
_entity_poly.entity_id
_entity_poly.type
_entity_poly.pdbx_seq_one_letter_code
_entity_poly.pdbx_strand_id
1 'polypeptide(L)'
;MGRMMARTRGSVGAETEKAIRKAAIALIAKHGFEAMTLRDLADHVGLQPGSIYRYIATKDQLLADIMAEHMEALLVAWRKADDPEAGPLARLENFVDFHIRYHFERQKEVLIANLELRSLTPDARRATVALRKAYENELRAILDAGIATRLFPPVDSGIATYAILSMLTGVSFWYSPKGRLSSDEIIAIHKRLVFASLNGAPRGEAKVLSLIGGRNRHE
;
A
#
# COMPACT_ATOMS: atom_id res chain seq x y z
N MET A 1 -30.81 -8.91 -41.22
CA MET A 1 -30.05 -10.09 -40.77
C MET A 1 -29.03 -9.63 -39.72
N GLY A 2 -29.42 -9.63 -38.45
CA GLY A 2 -28.59 -9.15 -37.34
C GLY A 2 -27.67 -10.27 -36.88
N ARG A 3 -26.38 -10.04 -36.97
CA ARG A 3 -25.33 -10.94 -36.48
C ARG A 3 -25.23 -10.80 -34.95
N MET A 4 -25.92 -11.66 -34.20
CA MET A 4 -25.75 -11.82 -32.77
C MET A 4 -24.31 -12.29 -32.52
N MET A 5 -23.44 -11.41 -31.98
CA MET A 5 -22.13 -11.81 -31.52
C MET A 5 -22.30 -12.71 -30.31
N ALA A 6 -21.88 -13.95 -30.44
CA ALA A 6 -21.78 -14.91 -29.33
C ALA A 6 -20.76 -14.37 -28.30
N ARG A 7 -21.25 -13.91 -27.15
CA ARG A 7 -20.41 -13.61 -25.97
C ARG A 7 -19.73 -14.91 -25.55
N THR A 8 -18.42 -14.95 -25.69
CA THR A 8 -17.59 -16.11 -25.33
C THR A 8 -17.72 -16.39 -23.81
N ARG A 9 -18.02 -17.63 -23.43
CA ARG A 9 -18.20 -18.09 -22.03
C ARG A 9 -17.07 -17.68 -21.08
N GLY A 10 -15.85 -17.47 -21.59
CA GLY A 10 -14.70 -17.01 -20.80
C GLY A 10 -14.75 -15.55 -20.35
N SER A 11 -15.35 -14.64 -21.13
CA SER A 11 -15.45 -13.22 -20.79
C SER A 11 -16.45 -12.96 -19.66
N VAL A 12 -17.53 -13.74 -19.60
CA VAL A 12 -18.55 -13.63 -18.54
C VAL A 12 -18.00 -14.10 -17.19
N GLY A 13 -17.16 -15.13 -17.18
CA GLY A 13 -16.53 -15.65 -15.96
C GLY A 13 -15.56 -14.65 -15.34
N ALA A 14 -14.70 -14.04 -16.15
CA ALA A 14 -13.73 -13.04 -15.70
C ALA A 14 -14.41 -11.73 -15.21
N GLU A 15 -15.47 -11.28 -15.89
CA GLU A 15 -16.25 -10.13 -15.44
C GLU A 15 -16.93 -10.41 -14.08
N THR A 16 -17.47 -11.63 -13.90
CA THR A 16 -18.09 -12.04 -12.64
C THR A 16 -17.07 -12.10 -11.51
N GLU A 17 -15.89 -12.67 -11.74
CA GLU A 17 -14.81 -12.72 -10.76
C GLU A 17 -14.37 -11.31 -10.33
N LYS A 18 -14.21 -10.40 -11.28
CA LYS A 18 -13.91 -8.99 -11.00
C LYS A 18 -15.00 -8.31 -10.18
N ALA A 19 -16.27 -8.58 -10.48
CA ALA A 19 -17.40 -8.05 -9.73
C ALA A 19 -17.42 -8.58 -8.28
N ILE A 20 -17.18 -9.88 -8.09
CA ILE A 20 -17.06 -10.52 -6.77
C ILE A 20 -15.93 -9.87 -5.95
N ARG A 21 -14.75 -9.71 -6.55
CA ARG A 21 -13.59 -9.10 -5.90
C ARG A 21 -13.86 -7.65 -5.48
N LYS A 22 -14.47 -6.86 -6.36
CA LYS A 22 -14.87 -5.47 -6.06
C LYS A 22 -15.88 -5.40 -4.91
N ALA A 23 -16.86 -6.30 -4.89
CA ALA A 23 -17.85 -6.39 -3.84
C ALA A 23 -17.21 -6.82 -2.49
N ALA A 24 -16.31 -7.80 -2.52
CA ALA A 24 -15.56 -8.23 -1.33
C ALA A 24 -14.76 -7.08 -0.72
N ILE A 25 -14.01 -6.33 -1.53
CA ILE A 25 -13.27 -5.15 -1.08
C ILE A 25 -14.22 -4.14 -0.42
N ALA A 26 -15.39 -3.88 -1.02
CA ALA A 26 -16.35 -2.93 -0.45
C ALA A 26 -16.93 -3.42 0.88
N LEU A 27 -17.29 -4.70 0.99
CA LEU A 27 -17.85 -5.29 2.20
C LEU A 27 -16.82 -5.38 3.32
N ILE A 28 -15.60 -5.85 3.04
CA ILE A 28 -14.52 -5.95 4.02
C ILE A 28 -14.14 -4.56 4.53
N ALA A 29 -13.97 -3.58 3.64
CA ALA A 29 -13.62 -2.21 4.04
C ALA A 29 -14.71 -1.56 4.92
N LYS A 30 -15.98 -1.94 4.74
CA LYS A 30 -17.10 -1.38 5.49
C LYS A 30 -17.36 -2.07 6.82
N HIS A 31 -17.25 -3.39 6.86
CA HIS A 31 -17.71 -4.21 7.99
C HIS A 31 -16.59 -5.00 8.69
N GLY A 32 -15.38 -5.03 8.11
CA GLY A 32 -14.28 -5.90 8.50
C GLY A 32 -14.39 -7.29 7.89
N PHE A 33 -13.26 -7.99 7.85
CA PHE A 33 -13.17 -9.32 7.25
C PHE A 33 -14.04 -10.35 8.00
N GLU A 34 -13.98 -10.37 9.32
CA GLU A 34 -14.71 -11.36 10.12
C GLU A 34 -16.22 -11.30 9.90
N ALA A 35 -16.79 -10.10 9.79
CA ALA A 35 -18.22 -9.91 9.62
C ALA A 35 -18.75 -10.25 8.22
N MET A 36 -17.91 -10.26 7.18
CA MET A 36 -18.30 -10.63 5.82
C MET A 36 -18.46 -12.12 5.69
N THR A 37 -19.57 -12.60 5.11
CA THR A 37 -19.76 -14.01 4.72
C THR A 37 -19.76 -14.17 3.20
N LEU A 38 -19.44 -15.37 2.70
CA LEU A 38 -19.55 -15.66 1.26
C LEU A 38 -21.00 -15.62 0.77
N ARG A 39 -21.97 -15.82 1.66
CA ARG A 39 -23.39 -15.66 1.34
C ARG A 39 -23.75 -14.21 1.09
N ASP A 40 -23.33 -13.30 1.99
CA ASP A 40 -23.56 -11.87 1.80
C ASP A 40 -22.88 -11.35 0.52
N LEU A 41 -21.69 -11.90 0.22
CA LEU A 41 -20.98 -11.58 -1.01
C LEU A 41 -21.73 -12.06 -2.26
N ALA A 42 -22.27 -13.29 -2.24
CA ALA A 42 -23.08 -13.83 -3.33
C ALA A 42 -24.34 -12.99 -3.56
N ASP A 43 -25.06 -12.67 -2.49
CA ASP A 43 -26.26 -11.83 -2.52
C ASP A 43 -25.94 -10.43 -3.08
N HIS A 44 -24.79 -9.84 -2.69
CA HIS A 44 -24.37 -8.52 -3.15
C HIS A 44 -24.08 -8.46 -4.66
N VAL A 45 -23.61 -9.56 -5.25
CA VAL A 45 -23.32 -9.64 -6.70
C VAL A 45 -24.43 -10.32 -7.51
N GLY A 46 -25.56 -10.65 -6.88
CA GLY A 46 -26.71 -11.26 -7.53
C GLY A 46 -26.48 -12.72 -7.94
N LEU A 47 -25.61 -13.44 -7.25
CA LEU A 47 -25.35 -14.87 -7.46
C LEU A 47 -26.11 -15.74 -6.45
N GLN A 48 -26.49 -16.94 -6.88
CA GLN A 48 -26.94 -17.95 -5.94
C GLN A 48 -25.78 -18.32 -4.98
N PRO A 49 -26.01 -18.50 -3.66
CA PRO A 49 -24.96 -18.77 -2.68
C PRO A 49 -24.03 -19.93 -3.06
N GLY A 50 -24.57 -21.02 -3.64
CA GLY A 50 -23.76 -22.15 -4.12
C GLY A 50 -22.88 -21.84 -5.33
N SER A 51 -23.22 -20.82 -6.11
CA SER A 51 -22.46 -20.44 -7.32
C SER A 51 -21.18 -19.66 -7.00
N ILE A 52 -21.07 -19.06 -5.82
CA ILE A 52 -19.89 -18.29 -5.41
C ILE A 52 -18.65 -19.20 -5.31
N TYR A 53 -18.82 -20.45 -4.89
CA TYR A 53 -17.73 -21.42 -4.74
C TYR A 53 -17.08 -21.86 -6.04
N ARG A 54 -17.63 -21.49 -7.19
CA ARG A 54 -16.99 -21.68 -8.50
C ARG A 54 -15.89 -20.64 -8.76
N TYR A 55 -15.90 -19.53 -8.02
CA TYR A 55 -14.98 -18.40 -8.17
C TYR A 55 -14.06 -18.25 -6.97
N ILE A 56 -14.51 -18.64 -5.78
CA ILE A 56 -13.79 -18.45 -4.52
C ILE A 56 -13.78 -19.78 -3.77
N ALA A 57 -12.58 -20.31 -3.52
CA ALA A 57 -12.41 -21.55 -2.77
C ALA A 57 -12.77 -21.36 -1.28
N THR A 58 -12.19 -20.32 -0.66
CA THR A 58 -12.44 -19.95 0.73
C THR A 58 -12.42 -18.44 0.92
N LYS A 59 -13.02 -17.98 2.01
CA LYS A 59 -12.99 -16.55 2.41
C LYS A 59 -11.56 -16.08 2.71
N ASP A 60 -10.76 -16.93 3.35
CA ASP A 60 -9.36 -16.64 3.69
C ASP A 60 -8.49 -16.51 2.44
N GLN A 61 -8.68 -17.37 1.43
CA GLN A 61 -7.97 -17.26 0.17
C GLN A 61 -8.32 -15.97 -0.56
N LEU A 62 -9.60 -15.57 -0.57
CA LEU A 62 -10.04 -14.32 -1.17
C LEU A 62 -9.36 -13.09 -0.52
N LEU A 63 -9.25 -13.07 0.83
CA LEU A 63 -8.54 -12.00 1.53
C LEU A 63 -7.06 -11.99 1.16
N ALA A 64 -6.43 -13.17 1.17
CA ALA A 64 -5.02 -13.31 0.81
C ALA A 64 -4.74 -12.80 -0.61
N ASP A 65 -5.58 -13.16 -1.58
CA ASP A 65 -5.47 -12.72 -2.97
C ASP A 65 -5.65 -11.20 -3.10
N ILE A 66 -6.67 -10.63 -2.45
CA ILE A 66 -6.90 -9.18 -2.47
C ILE A 66 -5.67 -8.42 -1.93
N MET A 67 -5.09 -8.89 -0.82
CA MET A 67 -3.96 -8.21 -0.21
C MET A 67 -2.66 -8.39 -1.00
N ALA A 68 -2.40 -9.59 -1.52
CA ALA A 68 -1.23 -9.86 -2.34
C ALA A 68 -1.28 -9.05 -3.64
N GLU A 69 -2.38 -9.08 -4.36
CA GLU A 69 -2.57 -8.31 -5.61
C GLU A 69 -2.44 -6.81 -5.40
N HIS A 70 -2.98 -6.28 -4.29
CA HIS A 70 -2.82 -4.86 -3.96
C HIS A 70 -1.33 -4.50 -3.81
N MET A 71 -0.57 -5.29 -3.08
CA MET A 71 0.85 -5.04 -2.83
C MET A 71 1.70 -5.24 -4.10
N GLU A 72 1.42 -6.26 -4.89
CA GLU A 72 2.08 -6.50 -6.18
C GLU A 72 1.80 -5.36 -7.16
N ALA A 73 0.54 -4.94 -7.27
CA ALA A 73 0.14 -3.84 -8.14
C ALA A 73 0.79 -2.50 -7.71
N LEU A 74 0.90 -2.24 -6.41
CA LEU A 74 1.60 -1.08 -5.86
C LEU A 74 3.08 -1.09 -6.26
N LEU A 75 3.75 -2.24 -6.07
CA LEU A 75 5.17 -2.38 -6.38
C LEU A 75 5.45 -2.24 -7.88
N VAL A 76 4.63 -2.87 -8.71
CA VAL A 76 4.73 -2.76 -10.19
C VAL A 76 4.48 -1.33 -10.64
N ALA A 77 3.46 -0.66 -10.08
CA ALA A 77 3.14 0.71 -10.44
C ALA A 77 4.25 1.69 -10.02
N TRP A 78 4.85 1.48 -8.84
CA TRP A 78 6.00 2.27 -8.39
C TRP A 78 7.19 2.10 -9.34
N ARG A 79 7.60 0.86 -9.64
CA ARG A 79 8.73 0.59 -10.53
C ARG A 79 8.57 1.16 -11.93
N LYS A 80 7.32 1.31 -12.38
CA LYS A 80 7.01 1.99 -13.65
C LYS A 80 7.10 3.52 -13.55
N ALA A 81 6.80 4.08 -12.38
CA ALA A 81 6.81 5.51 -12.14
C ALA A 81 8.19 6.05 -11.73
N ASP A 82 9.05 5.19 -11.18
CA ASP A 82 10.40 5.52 -10.76
C ASP A 82 11.30 5.74 -11.97
N ASP A 83 12.20 6.71 -11.86
CA ASP A 83 13.30 6.93 -12.80
C ASP A 83 14.62 6.66 -12.06
N PRO A 84 15.23 5.49 -12.23
CA PRO A 84 16.47 5.12 -11.56
C PRO A 84 17.66 6.04 -11.89
N GLU A 85 17.64 6.73 -13.03
CA GLU A 85 18.68 7.67 -13.46
C GLU A 85 18.53 9.05 -12.81
N ALA A 86 17.36 9.33 -12.24
CA ALA A 86 17.16 10.55 -11.47
C ALA A 86 17.91 10.51 -10.14
N GLY A 87 18.37 11.67 -9.69
CA GLY A 87 19.06 11.80 -8.41
C GLY A 87 18.11 11.51 -7.21
N PRO A 88 18.68 11.17 -6.03
CA PRO A 88 17.89 10.78 -4.84
C PRO A 88 16.81 11.78 -4.43
N LEU A 89 17.07 13.08 -4.59
CA LEU A 89 16.14 14.15 -4.26
C LEU A 89 14.87 14.05 -5.14
N ALA A 90 15.05 13.98 -6.45
CA ALA A 90 13.94 13.90 -7.40
C ALA A 90 13.16 12.58 -7.25
N ARG A 91 13.86 11.47 -7.01
CA ARG A 91 13.23 10.17 -6.75
C ARG A 91 12.40 10.19 -5.46
N LEU A 92 12.89 10.83 -4.39
CA LEU A 92 12.12 10.96 -3.16
C LEU A 92 10.87 11.83 -3.35
N GLU A 93 10.98 12.96 -4.07
CA GLU A 93 9.82 13.79 -4.42
C GLU A 93 8.79 13.01 -5.24
N ASN A 94 9.25 12.23 -6.23
CA ASN A 94 8.40 11.37 -7.04
C ASN A 94 7.74 10.27 -6.20
N PHE A 95 8.50 9.65 -5.27
CA PHE A 95 7.96 8.62 -4.38
C PHE A 95 6.81 9.15 -3.52
N VAL A 96 6.97 10.34 -2.92
CA VAL A 96 5.92 10.96 -2.11
C VAL A 96 4.67 11.25 -2.94
N ASP A 97 4.83 11.82 -4.13
CA ASP A 97 3.73 12.11 -5.06
C ASP A 97 2.98 10.83 -5.46
N PHE A 98 3.73 9.86 -5.97
CA PHE A 98 3.20 8.57 -6.39
C PHE A 98 2.46 7.86 -5.27
N HIS A 99 3.08 7.71 -4.08
CA HIS A 99 2.51 6.98 -2.96
C HIS A 99 1.16 7.56 -2.55
N ILE A 100 1.08 8.88 -2.37
CA ILE A 100 -0.16 9.54 -1.93
C ILE A 100 -1.25 9.40 -3.00
N ARG A 101 -0.95 9.67 -4.30
CA ARG A 101 -1.95 9.54 -5.37
C ARG A 101 -2.46 8.12 -5.50
N TYR A 102 -1.56 7.14 -5.49
CA TYR A 102 -1.93 5.73 -5.57
C TYR A 102 -2.87 5.32 -4.43
N HIS A 103 -2.61 5.81 -3.22
CA HIS A 103 -3.40 5.50 -2.03
C HIS A 103 -4.75 6.25 -2.02
N PHE A 104 -4.83 7.45 -2.56
CA PHE A 104 -6.11 8.16 -2.70
C PHE A 104 -7.10 7.42 -3.61
N GLU A 105 -6.62 6.80 -4.66
CA GLU A 105 -7.44 6.05 -5.58
C GLU A 105 -7.89 4.68 -5.04
N ARG A 106 -7.19 4.16 -4.04
CA ARG A 106 -7.33 2.77 -3.54
C ARG A 106 -7.54 2.70 -2.03
N GLN A 107 -8.25 3.69 -1.46
CA GLN A 107 -8.44 3.81 -0.01
C GLN A 107 -8.96 2.53 0.66
N LYS A 108 -9.88 1.80 0.00
CA LYS A 108 -10.45 0.57 0.56
C LYS A 108 -9.43 -0.57 0.62
N GLU A 109 -8.66 -0.76 -0.44
CA GLU A 109 -7.60 -1.76 -0.51
C GLU A 109 -6.50 -1.44 0.50
N VAL A 110 -6.12 -0.17 0.64
CA VAL A 110 -5.15 0.28 1.64
C VAL A 110 -5.66 0.03 3.06
N LEU A 111 -6.95 0.31 3.32
CA LEU A 111 -7.58 0.05 4.62
C LEU A 111 -7.50 -1.44 4.96
N ILE A 112 -7.92 -2.32 4.03
CA ILE A 112 -7.85 -3.78 4.19
C ILE A 112 -6.41 -4.22 4.43
N ALA A 113 -5.47 -3.78 3.59
CA ALA A 113 -4.08 -4.15 3.70
C ALA A 113 -3.50 -3.79 5.09
N ASN A 114 -3.92 -2.70 5.71
CA ASN A 114 -3.41 -2.28 7.03
C ASN A 114 -4.14 -2.94 8.20
N LEU A 115 -5.45 -3.11 8.14
CA LEU A 115 -6.23 -3.58 9.28
C LEU A 115 -6.38 -5.10 9.33
N GLU A 116 -6.41 -5.77 8.17
CA GLU A 116 -6.73 -7.20 8.09
C GLU A 116 -5.48 -8.11 7.99
N LEU A 117 -4.29 -7.57 8.19
CA LEU A 117 -3.07 -8.39 8.19
C LEU A 117 -3.09 -9.50 9.24
N ARG A 118 -3.77 -9.25 10.37
CA ARG A 118 -3.96 -10.22 11.46
C ARG A 118 -4.93 -11.34 11.12
N SER A 119 -5.83 -11.11 10.16
CA SER A 119 -6.85 -12.07 9.73
C SER A 119 -6.32 -13.06 8.68
N LEU A 120 -5.10 -12.87 8.18
CA LEU A 120 -4.45 -13.80 7.25
C LEU A 120 -3.96 -15.05 7.95
N THR A 121 -4.01 -16.18 7.24
CA THR A 121 -3.28 -17.39 7.64
C THR A 121 -1.77 -17.13 7.76
N PRO A 122 -1.03 -17.91 8.56
CA PRO A 122 0.41 -17.68 8.74
C PRO A 122 1.20 -17.62 7.43
N ASP A 123 0.87 -18.47 6.45
CA ASP A 123 1.55 -18.52 5.15
C ASP A 123 1.23 -17.29 4.29
N ALA A 124 -0.05 -16.94 4.15
CA ALA A 124 -0.48 -15.75 3.44
C ALA A 124 0.08 -14.46 4.07
N ARG A 125 0.12 -14.41 5.41
CA ARG A 125 0.73 -13.30 6.14
C ARG A 125 2.22 -13.16 5.82
N ARG A 126 2.98 -14.26 5.81
CA ARG A 126 4.41 -14.24 5.45
C ARG A 126 4.61 -13.71 4.03
N ALA A 127 3.81 -14.19 3.06
CA ALA A 127 3.88 -13.73 1.67
C ALA A 127 3.55 -12.24 1.55
N THR A 128 2.48 -11.78 2.18
CA THR A 128 2.09 -10.36 2.17
C THR A 128 3.15 -9.46 2.83
N VAL A 129 3.74 -9.89 3.95
CA VAL A 129 4.84 -9.16 4.62
C VAL A 129 6.07 -9.07 3.74
N ALA A 130 6.39 -10.12 2.97
CA ALA A 130 7.51 -10.09 2.02
C ALA A 130 7.30 -9.05 0.92
N LEU A 131 6.08 -8.93 0.38
CA LEU A 131 5.73 -7.91 -0.61
C LEU A 131 5.81 -6.49 -0.02
N ARG A 132 5.33 -6.30 1.22
CA ARG A 132 5.49 -5.01 1.93
C ARG A 132 6.97 -4.66 2.08
N LYS A 133 7.79 -5.61 2.50
CA LYS A 133 9.22 -5.41 2.65
C LYS A 133 9.91 -5.05 1.33
N ALA A 134 9.47 -5.65 0.22
CA ALA A 134 9.95 -5.28 -1.10
C ALA A 134 9.66 -3.80 -1.43
N TYR A 135 8.44 -3.33 -1.14
CA TYR A 135 8.07 -1.92 -1.35
C TYR A 135 8.81 -0.97 -0.39
N GLU A 136 8.96 -1.32 0.89
CA GLU A 136 9.76 -0.58 1.86
C GLU A 136 11.21 -0.41 1.39
N ASN A 137 11.79 -1.46 0.82
CA ASN A 137 13.16 -1.43 0.31
C ASN A 137 13.34 -0.47 -0.89
N GLU A 138 12.31 -0.22 -1.70
CA GLU A 138 12.37 0.79 -2.77
C GLU A 138 12.61 2.20 -2.18
N LEU A 139 11.84 2.60 -1.16
CA LEU A 139 12.06 3.89 -0.50
C LEU A 139 13.40 3.93 0.24
N ARG A 140 13.74 2.84 0.94
CA ARG A 140 14.99 2.75 1.68
C ARG A 140 16.19 2.95 0.76
N ALA A 141 16.20 2.35 -0.44
CA ALA A 141 17.27 2.51 -1.41
C ALA A 141 17.44 3.97 -1.85
N ILE A 142 16.34 4.72 -2.00
CA ILE A 142 16.40 6.15 -2.31
C ILE A 142 17.05 6.94 -1.16
N LEU A 143 16.67 6.63 0.09
CA LEU A 143 17.24 7.28 1.28
C LEU A 143 18.73 6.95 1.44
N ASP A 144 19.12 5.67 1.29
CA ASP A 144 20.51 5.23 1.37
C ASP A 144 21.39 5.93 0.32
N ALA A 145 20.90 6.06 -0.92
CA ALA A 145 21.59 6.79 -1.99
C ALA A 145 21.74 8.29 -1.66
N GLY A 146 20.71 8.92 -1.09
CA GLY A 146 20.77 10.32 -0.68
C GLY A 146 21.73 10.55 0.49
N ILE A 147 21.81 9.64 1.44
CA ILE A 147 22.77 9.67 2.56
C ILE A 147 24.20 9.48 2.04
N ALA A 148 24.42 8.50 1.15
CA ALA A 148 25.74 8.22 0.57
C ALA A 148 26.29 9.39 -0.24
N THR A 149 25.43 10.15 -0.94
CA THR A 149 25.78 11.36 -1.69
C THR A 149 25.78 12.62 -0.83
N ARG A 150 25.50 12.53 0.48
CA ARG A 150 25.41 13.65 1.44
C ARG A 150 24.31 14.68 1.09
N LEU A 151 23.34 14.30 0.29
CA LEU A 151 22.13 15.10 0.04
C LEU A 151 21.16 15.04 1.23
N PHE A 152 21.16 13.92 1.93
CA PHE A 152 20.43 13.73 3.18
C PHE A 152 21.41 13.57 4.35
N PRO A 153 21.08 14.07 5.55
CA PRO A 153 21.91 13.87 6.73
C PRO A 153 21.98 12.38 7.11
N PRO A 154 22.99 11.95 7.86
CA PRO A 154 23.10 10.58 8.34
C PRO A 154 21.99 10.27 9.35
N VAL A 155 21.01 9.49 8.89
CA VAL A 155 19.89 8.95 9.71
C VAL A 155 19.82 7.45 9.53
N ASP A 156 19.17 6.76 10.46
CA ASP A 156 18.81 5.36 10.23
C ASP A 156 17.76 5.27 9.12
N SER A 157 18.18 4.83 7.94
CA SER A 157 17.31 4.76 6.75
C SER A 157 16.13 3.80 6.94
N GLY A 158 16.28 2.76 7.77
CA GLY A 158 15.20 1.84 8.10
C GLY A 158 14.10 2.53 8.92
N ILE A 159 14.48 3.23 9.98
CA ILE A 159 13.53 3.99 10.81
C ILE A 159 12.91 5.14 10.01
N ALA A 160 13.70 5.86 9.22
CA ALA A 160 13.21 6.93 8.35
C ALA A 160 12.18 6.38 7.32
N THR A 161 12.45 5.22 6.73
CA THR A 161 11.50 4.54 5.83
C THR A 161 10.17 4.26 6.51
N TYR A 162 10.18 3.67 7.70
CA TYR A 162 8.94 3.38 8.45
C TYR A 162 8.18 4.65 8.82
N ALA A 163 8.87 5.69 9.27
CA ALA A 163 8.26 6.97 9.64
C ALA A 163 7.59 7.64 8.41
N ILE A 164 8.30 7.70 7.29
CA ILE A 164 7.80 8.30 6.05
C ILE A 164 6.61 7.51 5.53
N LEU A 165 6.71 6.18 5.39
CA LEU A 165 5.61 5.36 4.91
C LEU A 165 4.38 5.45 5.82
N SER A 166 4.56 5.47 7.15
CA SER A 166 3.45 5.64 8.10
C SER A 166 2.74 6.98 7.90
N MET A 167 3.49 8.07 7.72
CA MET A 167 2.94 9.39 7.45
C MET A 167 2.20 9.44 6.12
N LEU A 168 2.79 8.91 5.05
CA LEU A 168 2.20 8.94 3.70
C LEU A 168 0.98 8.02 3.57
N THR A 169 1.03 6.81 4.14
CA THR A 169 -0.10 5.87 4.13
C THR A 169 -1.27 6.40 4.97
N GLY A 170 -0.97 7.12 6.06
CA GLY A 170 -1.96 7.70 6.96
C GLY A 170 -2.97 8.62 6.27
N VAL A 171 -2.61 9.23 5.15
CA VAL A 171 -3.51 10.11 4.40
C VAL A 171 -4.77 9.38 3.91
N SER A 172 -4.68 8.09 3.60
CA SER A 172 -5.80 7.28 3.12
C SER A 172 -6.97 7.15 4.11
N PHE A 173 -6.70 7.34 5.41
CA PHE A 173 -7.73 7.22 6.46
C PHE A 173 -8.58 8.47 6.64
N TRP A 174 -8.05 9.64 6.31
CA TRP A 174 -8.74 10.92 6.53
C TRP A 174 -8.99 11.73 5.27
N TYR A 175 -8.37 11.38 4.15
CA TYR A 175 -8.57 12.10 2.89
C TYR A 175 -10.00 12.00 2.40
N SER A 176 -10.53 13.14 1.99
CA SER A 176 -11.82 13.25 1.30
C SER A 176 -11.69 14.16 0.08
N PRO A 177 -12.17 13.76 -1.10
CA PRO A 177 -12.20 14.62 -2.30
C PRO A 177 -12.99 15.93 -2.11
N LYS A 178 -13.87 15.96 -1.10
CA LYS A 178 -14.66 17.15 -0.71
C LYS A 178 -14.04 17.90 0.47
N GLY A 179 -12.81 17.54 0.85
CA GLY A 179 -12.08 18.17 1.95
C GLY A 179 -11.64 19.60 1.62
N ARG A 180 -11.07 20.30 2.62
CA ARG A 180 -10.61 21.68 2.51
C ARG A 180 -9.46 21.87 1.53
N LEU A 181 -8.61 20.85 1.37
CA LEU A 181 -7.42 20.90 0.53
C LEU A 181 -7.57 19.94 -0.65
N SER A 182 -7.07 20.35 -1.80
CA SER A 182 -6.93 19.48 -2.97
C SER A 182 -5.85 18.40 -2.75
N SER A 183 -5.87 17.37 -3.57
CA SER A 183 -4.83 16.33 -3.55
C SER A 183 -3.43 16.90 -3.76
N ASP A 184 -3.28 17.87 -4.66
CA ASP A 184 -1.99 18.50 -4.95
C ASP A 184 -1.46 19.32 -3.79
N GLU A 185 -2.32 20.05 -3.08
CA GLU A 185 -1.94 20.78 -1.86
C GLU A 185 -1.50 19.82 -0.75
N ILE A 186 -2.23 18.72 -0.56
CA ILE A 186 -1.86 17.69 0.42
C ILE A 186 -0.50 17.07 0.07
N ILE A 187 -0.26 16.73 -1.18
CA ILE A 187 1.01 16.18 -1.66
C ILE A 187 2.14 17.19 -1.44
N ALA A 188 1.95 18.46 -1.81
CA ALA A 188 2.95 19.50 -1.61
C ALA A 188 3.32 19.71 -0.13
N ILE A 189 2.32 19.60 0.77
CA ILE A 189 2.55 19.67 2.22
C ILE A 189 3.36 18.45 2.68
N HIS A 190 3.01 17.23 2.23
CA HIS A 190 3.72 16.01 2.63
C HIS A 190 5.15 15.97 2.10
N LYS A 191 5.41 16.45 0.87
CA LYS A 191 6.79 16.63 0.38
C LYS A 191 7.60 17.49 1.36
N ARG A 192 7.07 18.64 1.76
CA ARG A 192 7.76 19.52 2.74
C ARG A 192 7.97 18.84 4.09
N LEU A 193 6.98 18.10 4.60
CA LEU A 193 7.11 17.37 5.87
C LEU A 193 8.17 16.27 5.79
N VAL A 194 8.21 15.49 4.70
CA VAL A 194 9.23 14.45 4.47
C VAL A 194 10.62 15.08 4.47
N PHE A 195 10.85 16.12 3.67
CA PHE A 195 12.16 16.78 3.62
C PHE A 195 12.55 17.44 4.94
N ALA A 196 11.61 18.05 5.64
CA ALA A 196 11.85 18.61 6.97
C ALA A 196 12.21 17.54 8.00
N SER A 197 11.57 16.37 7.95
CA SER A 197 11.87 15.25 8.85
C SER A 197 13.28 14.67 8.65
N LEU A 198 13.80 14.73 7.42
CA LEU A 198 15.16 14.31 7.12
C LEU A 198 16.20 15.36 7.52
N ASN A 199 15.89 16.67 7.40
CA ASN A 199 16.83 17.75 7.63
C ASN A 199 16.78 18.35 9.05
N GLY A 200 15.76 18.00 9.83
CA GLY A 200 15.53 18.54 11.17
C GLY A 200 16.27 17.77 12.25
N ALA A 201 17.58 17.98 12.42
CA ALA A 201 18.21 17.58 13.68
C ALA A 201 17.65 18.48 14.80
N PRO A 202 17.08 17.93 15.92
CA PRO A 202 16.73 18.76 17.07
C PRO A 202 17.97 19.47 17.56
N ARG A 203 17.89 20.79 17.74
CA ARG A 203 18.98 21.55 18.34
C ARG A 203 19.20 21.02 19.76
N GLY A 204 20.25 20.19 19.96
CA GLY A 204 20.65 19.70 21.29
C GLY A 204 20.97 18.22 21.41
N GLU A 205 20.78 17.38 20.40
CA GLU A 205 20.93 15.92 20.54
C GLU A 205 22.20 15.31 19.93
N ALA A 206 23.37 15.92 20.15
CA ALA A 206 24.63 15.16 20.09
C ALA A 206 24.67 14.03 21.16
N LYS A 207 23.78 14.04 22.14
CA LYS A 207 23.75 13.11 23.29
C LYS A 207 22.93 11.82 23.04
N VAL A 208 21.90 11.83 22.19
CA VAL A 208 21.07 10.63 21.96
C VAL A 208 21.72 9.65 20.98
N LEU A 209 22.44 10.17 19.98
CA LEU A 209 23.18 9.30 19.03
C LEU A 209 24.37 8.57 19.69
N SER A 210 24.97 9.12 20.76
CA SER A 210 26.01 8.44 21.51
C SER A 210 25.49 7.29 22.37
N LEU A 211 24.22 7.30 22.79
CA LEU A 211 23.58 6.25 23.56
C LEU A 211 23.20 5.03 22.70
N ILE A 212 22.94 5.23 21.41
CA ILE A 212 22.58 4.17 20.48
C ILE A 212 23.83 3.53 19.86
N GLY A 213 24.89 4.31 19.62
CA GLY A 213 26.17 3.85 19.08
C GLY A 213 27.06 3.08 20.07
N GLY A 214 26.74 3.10 21.36
CA GLY A 214 27.55 2.48 22.43
C GLY A 214 27.26 1.00 22.72
N ARG A 215 26.26 0.36 22.10
CA ARG A 215 25.86 -1.03 22.42
C ARG A 215 26.46 -2.13 21.55
N ASN A 216 27.33 -1.83 20.59
CA ASN A 216 27.97 -2.84 19.74
C ASN A 216 29.47 -3.01 19.98
N ARG A 217 29.92 -2.93 21.23
CA ARG A 217 31.26 -3.46 21.59
C ARG A 217 31.14 -4.17 22.93
N HIS A 218 30.77 -5.43 22.90
CA HIS A 218 31.14 -6.52 23.83
C HIS A 218 30.14 -7.66 23.63
N GLU A 219 30.63 -8.65 22.99
CA GLU A 219 30.59 -10.09 23.03
C GLU A 219 30.53 -10.73 21.66
#